data_d41ac84c15468c2eb693e44283d1dbd1
#
_entry.id   d41ac84c15468c2eb693e44283d1dbd1
#
_cell.length_a   1.000
_cell.length_b   1.000
_cell.length_c   1.000
_cell.angle_alpha   90.00
_cell.angle_beta   90.00
_cell.angle_gamma   90.00
#
_symmetry.space_group_name_H-M   'P 1'
#
loop_
_entity.id
_entity.type
_entity.pdbx_description
1 polymer ?
#
loop_
_entity_poly.entity_id
_entity_poly.type
_entity_poly.pdbx_seq_one_letter_code
_entity_poly.pdbx_strand_id
1 'polypeptide(L)'
;RPQHSVVPAPKATPKNTVSNQDDILYDLSTGSIDTSLFPARSWGRIQKELMYQRPELLQRGDMQGDENLRAQIAAYLGEYRGVDCTADQVVVGAGVEYLLGCLAHLFAGSTAAVENPGYSRTRAVLENNGIPCVPVEIDESGLPIRALEQSGANLCYVTPSHHFPTGVTMPAPRRAQLLAWAAAKPGRFILEDDYDSEFRFATRPLPSLQGMSGANGPVVYLTTFSKSLAPGMRIACMVLPQGLLERYQSDFSMYANTVSRYEQQTLCEFMANGYFARHIARMRLTYKRRMEAFAAALHAGLDPDLTLAGAHSGLHFLLTLPGAGGEQAMVQAAAKQGVRLKGLSEYYMQDAAHCRPDTVVAGYSGLQAEDIPAAAAALGRAWRQMSHSII
;
A
#
# COMPACT_ATOMS: atom_id res chain seq x y z
N ARG A 1 24.01 -20.68 -41.94
CA ARG A 1 22.99 -19.71 -41.44
C ARG A 1 22.46 -20.26 -40.14
N PRO A 2 22.54 -19.53 -39.01
CA PRO A 2 21.93 -19.97 -37.76
C PRO A 2 20.40 -19.88 -37.87
N GLN A 3 19.73 -20.98 -37.54
CA GLN A 3 18.27 -21.00 -37.40
C GLN A 3 17.89 -20.20 -36.15
N HIS A 4 17.20 -19.09 -36.34
CA HIS A 4 16.57 -18.37 -35.27
C HIS A 4 15.42 -19.22 -34.73
N SER A 5 15.53 -19.72 -33.51
CA SER A 5 14.43 -20.33 -32.78
C SER A 5 13.38 -19.21 -32.47
N VAL A 6 12.24 -19.33 -33.13
CA VAL A 6 11.09 -18.42 -32.84
C VAL A 6 10.58 -18.78 -31.46
N VAL A 7 10.71 -17.82 -30.52
CA VAL A 7 10.07 -17.92 -29.22
C VAL A 7 8.55 -17.93 -29.46
N PRO A 8 7.81 -18.93 -28.96
CA PRO A 8 6.34 -18.96 -29.12
C PRO A 8 5.73 -17.70 -28.51
N ALA A 9 4.84 -17.05 -29.24
CA ALA A 9 4.09 -15.92 -28.71
C ALA A 9 3.31 -16.34 -27.46
N PRO A 10 3.31 -15.56 -26.37
CA PRO A 10 2.54 -15.87 -25.18
C PRO A 10 1.07 -15.99 -25.56
N LYS A 11 0.39 -17.04 -25.06
CA LYS A 11 -1.07 -17.19 -25.20
C LYS A 11 -1.72 -15.93 -24.65
N ALA A 12 -2.49 -15.25 -25.49
CA ALA A 12 -3.25 -14.07 -25.09
C ALA A 12 -4.16 -14.45 -23.91
N THR A 13 -3.88 -13.89 -22.75
CA THR A 13 -4.82 -13.90 -21.63
C THR A 13 -6.11 -13.23 -22.09
N PRO A 14 -7.30 -13.78 -21.78
CA PRO A 14 -8.54 -13.14 -22.16
C PRO A 14 -8.53 -11.71 -21.60
N LYS A 15 -8.61 -10.72 -22.48
CA LYS A 15 -8.85 -9.34 -22.07
C LYS A 15 -10.16 -9.33 -21.31
N ASN A 16 -10.12 -9.15 -19.99
CA ASN A 16 -11.30 -8.74 -19.27
C ASN A 16 -11.91 -7.58 -20.06
N THR A 17 -13.15 -7.73 -20.47
CA THR A 17 -13.94 -6.68 -21.10
C THR A 17 -14.05 -5.54 -20.09
N VAL A 18 -13.11 -4.60 -20.17
CA VAL A 18 -13.17 -3.33 -19.45
C VAL A 18 -14.43 -2.64 -19.97
N SER A 19 -15.45 -2.49 -19.11
CA SER A 19 -16.49 -1.51 -19.33
C SER A 19 -15.82 -0.20 -19.70
N ASN A 20 -16.31 0.48 -20.74
CA ASN A 20 -15.76 1.74 -21.23
C ASN A 20 -15.45 2.65 -20.04
N GLN A 21 -14.24 3.20 -19.99
CA GLN A 21 -13.81 4.12 -18.93
C GLN A 21 -14.74 5.34 -18.79
N ASP A 22 -15.49 5.64 -19.85
CA ASP A 22 -16.40 6.78 -19.98
C ASP A 22 -17.70 6.64 -19.16
N ASP A 23 -18.05 5.43 -18.69
CA ASP A 23 -19.30 5.19 -17.95
C ASP A 23 -19.13 5.20 -16.41
N ILE A 24 -17.89 5.42 -15.91
CA ILE A 24 -17.64 5.37 -14.47
C ILE A 24 -17.74 6.79 -13.90
N LEU A 25 -18.75 6.96 -13.03
CA LEU A 25 -19.00 8.20 -12.32
C LEU A 25 -18.25 8.27 -10.99
N TYR A 26 -18.17 7.14 -10.28
CA TYR A 26 -17.56 7.05 -8.95
C TYR A 26 -16.55 5.90 -8.90
N ASP A 27 -15.27 6.24 -8.73
CA ASP A 27 -14.19 5.25 -8.63
C ASP A 27 -13.86 4.96 -7.16
N LEU A 28 -14.37 3.82 -6.67
CA LEU A 28 -14.08 3.29 -5.33
C LEU A 28 -12.93 2.28 -5.33
N SER A 29 -12.06 2.29 -6.33
CA SER A 29 -10.86 1.47 -6.30
C SER A 29 -9.88 1.96 -5.23
N THR A 30 -9.20 1.04 -4.56
CA THR A 30 -8.23 1.35 -3.49
C THR A 30 -6.98 2.09 -3.99
N GLY A 31 -6.75 2.12 -5.31
CA GLY A 31 -5.64 2.84 -5.95
C GLY A 31 -5.91 4.33 -6.17
N SER A 32 -7.19 4.73 -6.23
CA SER A 32 -7.60 6.10 -6.49
C SER A 32 -7.32 7.03 -5.32
N ILE A 33 -6.95 8.28 -5.60
CA ILE A 33 -6.88 9.37 -4.62
C ILE A 33 -7.45 10.65 -5.25
N ASP A 34 -7.91 11.56 -4.40
CA ASP A 34 -8.32 12.88 -4.84
C ASP A 34 -7.10 13.78 -5.07
N THR A 35 -6.73 13.94 -6.34
CA THR A 35 -5.58 14.75 -6.74
C THR A 35 -5.79 16.26 -6.54
N SER A 36 -7.02 16.74 -6.33
CA SER A 36 -7.30 18.14 -6.01
C SER A 36 -6.72 18.57 -4.67
N LEU A 37 -6.48 17.60 -3.76
CA LEU A 37 -5.87 17.82 -2.46
C LEU A 37 -4.34 17.99 -2.53
N PHE A 38 -3.73 17.70 -3.68
CA PHE A 38 -2.29 17.87 -3.86
C PHE A 38 -1.87 19.33 -3.61
N PRO A 39 -0.80 19.60 -2.86
CA PRO A 39 -0.36 20.94 -2.48
C PRO A 39 0.37 21.69 -3.62
N ALA A 40 -0.26 21.76 -4.80
CA ALA A 40 0.35 22.23 -6.05
C ALA A 40 1.03 23.61 -5.97
N ARG A 41 0.46 24.56 -5.20
CA ARG A 41 1.05 25.90 -5.06
C ARG A 41 2.40 25.89 -4.35
N SER A 42 2.49 25.22 -3.20
CA SER A 42 3.75 25.14 -2.45
C SER A 42 4.77 24.28 -3.17
N TRP A 43 4.33 23.17 -3.73
CA TRP A 43 5.17 22.26 -4.51
C TRP A 43 5.77 22.97 -5.74
N GLY A 44 4.93 23.57 -6.58
CA GLY A 44 5.39 24.27 -7.79
C GLY A 44 6.26 25.50 -7.51
N ARG A 45 6.02 26.21 -6.37
CA ARG A 45 6.91 27.29 -5.95
C ARG A 45 8.31 26.77 -5.61
N ILE A 46 8.39 25.72 -4.81
CA ILE A 46 9.68 25.08 -4.44
C ILE A 46 10.39 24.59 -5.71
N GLN A 47 9.71 23.89 -6.61
CA GLN A 47 10.30 23.40 -7.85
C GLN A 47 10.86 24.55 -8.71
N LYS A 48 10.11 25.63 -8.82
CA LYS A 48 10.56 26.83 -9.56
C LYS A 48 11.82 27.44 -8.94
N GLU A 49 11.83 27.62 -7.63
CA GLU A 49 12.99 28.15 -6.90
C GLU A 49 14.23 27.27 -7.09
N LEU A 50 14.08 25.96 -6.92
CA LEU A 50 15.16 24.98 -7.09
C LEU A 50 15.73 25.00 -8.52
N MET A 51 14.87 25.08 -9.54
CA MET A 51 15.29 25.07 -10.94
C MET A 51 16.21 26.26 -11.28
N TYR A 52 15.96 27.42 -10.69
CA TYR A 52 16.78 28.61 -10.92
C TYR A 52 18.00 28.72 -10.00
N GLN A 53 17.89 28.21 -8.77
CA GLN A 53 18.92 28.43 -7.74
C GLN A 53 19.88 27.25 -7.58
N ARG A 54 19.49 26.06 -8.03
CA ARG A 54 20.23 24.81 -7.77
C ARG A 54 20.52 24.02 -9.06
N PRO A 55 21.26 24.59 -10.02
CA PRO A 55 21.58 23.93 -11.28
C PRO A 55 22.37 22.63 -11.11
N GLU A 56 23.07 22.45 -9.98
CA GLU A 56 23.79 21.22 -9.63
C GLU A 56 22.86 20.00 -9.45
N LEU A 57 21.55 20.20 -9.27
CA LEU A 57 20.57 19.12 -9.24
C LEU A 57 20.41 18.41 -10.60
N LEU A 58 20.93 18.99 -11.68
CA LEU A 58 21.02 18.32 -12.98
C LEU A 58 22.15 17.30 -13.06
N GLN A 59 23.08 17.31 -12.10
CA GLN A 59 24.16 16.32 -12.03
C GLN A 59 23.65 15.02 -11.38
N ARG A 60 24.37 13.92 -11.61
CA ARG A 60 24.11 12.63 -10.97
C ARG A 60 24.22 12.77 -9.43
N GLY A 61 23.23 12.23 -8.72
CA GLY A 61 23.19 12.17 -7.27
C GLY A 61 23.68 10.84 -6.70
N ASP A 62 23.51 10.70 -5.40
CA ASP A 62 23.77 9.48 -4.65
C ASP A 62 22.77 8.36 -5.05
N MET A 63 23.25 7.12 -5.12
CA MET A 63 22.42 5.98 -5.48
C MET A 63 21.31 5.68 -4.47
N GLN A 64 21.54 5.99 -3.19
CA GLN A 64 20.52 5.84 -2.13
C GLN A 64 19.50 6.97 -2.13
N GLY A 65 19.76 8.06 -2.85
CA GLY A 65 19.03 9.31 -2.82
C GLY A 65 19.77 10.39 -2.03
N ASP A 66 19.43 11.65 -2.30
CA ASP A 66 20.12 12.82 -1.74
C ASP A 66 20.08 12.78 -0.19
N GLU A 67 21.22 12.96 0.45
CA GLU A 67 21.41 12.83 1.90
C GLU A 67 20.43 13.69 2.70
N ASN A 68 20.24 14.94 2.26
CA ASN A 68 19.32 15.86 2.93
C ASN A 68 17.87 15.32 2.95
N LEU A 69 17.40 14.72 1.86
CA LEU A 69 16.08 14.08 1.83
C LEU A 69 16.04 12.86 2.75
N ARG A 70 17.07 12.02 2.73
CA ARG A 70 17.15 10.84 3.60
C ARG A 70 17.10 11.25 5.09
N ALA A 71 17.77 12.34 5.46
CA ALA A 71 17.72 12.90 6.82
C ALA A 71 16.31 13.39 7.19
N GLN A 72 15.61 14.09 6.30
CA GLN A 72 14.23 14.51 6.54
C GLN A 72 13.28 13.32 6.67
N ILE A 73 13.45 12.28 5.85
CA ILE A 73 12.67 11.05 5.94
C ILE A 73 12.93 10.33 7.26
N ALA A 74 14.19 10.15 7.67
CA ALA A 74 14.53 9.50 8.93
C ALA A 74 13.92 10.23 10.13
N ALA A 75 14.01 11.55 10.18
CA ALA A 75 13.40 12.37 11.23
C ALA A 75 11.88 12.21 11.26
N TYR A 76 11.21 12.27 10.09
CA TYR A 76 9.77 12.06 9.96
C TYR A 76 9.33 10.68 10.44
N LEU A 77 10.01 9.62 10.00
CA LEU A 77 9.68 8.24 10.37
C LEU A 77 9.90 8.00 11.87
N GLY A 78 10.95 8.58 12.46
CA GLY A 78 11.20 8.52 13.90
C GLY A 78 10.08 9.17 14.70
N GLU A 79 9.67 10.38 14.32
CA GLU A 79 8.62 11.14 15.03
C GLU A 79 7.24 10.50 14.91
N TYR A 80 6.84 10.08 13.71
CA TYR A 80 5.45 9.65 13.45
C TYR A 80 5.22 8.15 13.53
N ARG A 81 6.28 7.33 13.32
CA ARG A 81 6.17 5.86 13.29
C ARG A 81 7.03 5.14 14.32
N GLY A 82 7.88 5.90 15.02
CA GLY A 82 8.85 5.32 15.95
C GLY A 82 9.86 4.40 15.26
N VAL A 83 10.12 4.63 13.97
CA VAL A 83 11.17 3.92 13.22
C VAL A 83 12.53 4.37 13.75
N ASP A 84 13.35 3.42 14.16
CA ASP A 84 14.69 3.66 14.68
C ASP A 84 15.70 3.53 13.53
N CYS A 85 16.07 4.66 12.91
CA CYS A 85 17.03 4.67 11.81
C CYS A 85 17.79 5.99 11.70
N THR A 86 18.94 5.92 11.05
CA THR A 86 19.71 7.09 10.59
C THR A 86 19.45 7.37 9.11
N ALA A 87 19.87 8.55 8.63
CA ALA A 87 19.78 8.89 7.20
C ALA A 87 20.53 7.88 6.31
N ASP A 88 21.61 7.28 6.80
CA ASP A 88 22.38 6.30 6.02
C ASP A 88 21.64 5.00 5.75
N GLN A 89 20.69 4.66 6.63
CA GLN A 89 19.86 3.45 6.46
C GLN A 89 18.68 3.65 5.51
N VAL A 90 18.37 4.88 5.12
CA VAL A 90 17.28 5.22 4.22
C VAL A 90 17.73 5.10 2.77
N VAL A 91 16.93 4.39 1.97
CA VAL A 91 17.10 4.30 0.50
C VAL A 91 15.83 4.82 -0.17
N VAL A 92 15.97 5.81 -1.03
CA VAL A 92 14.87 6.41 -1.81
C VAL A 92 14.80 5.73 -3.18
N GLY A 93 13.59 5.44 -3.66
CA GLY A 93 13.39 4.80 -4.96
C GLY A 93 12.06 5.16 -5.62
N ALA A 94 11.96 4.90 -6.92
CA ALA A 94 10.80 5.22 -7.76
C ALA A 94 9.60 4.27 -7.53
N GLY A 95 9.07 4.28 -6.32
CA GLY A 95 7.95 3.45 -5.88
C GLY A 95 8.38 2.14 -5.23
N VAL A 96 7.44 1.53 -4.51
CA VAL A 96 7.68 0.30 -3.74
C VAL A 96 8.08 -0.87 -4.66
N GLU A 97 7.52 -0.93 -5.87
CA GLU A 97 7.85 -2.01 -6.82
C GLU A 97 9.34 -2.03 -7.18
N TYR A 98 9.97 -0.86 -7.38
CA TYR A 98 11.41 -0.78 -7.60
C TYR A 98 12.20 -1.25 -6.38
N LEU A 99 11.81 -0.78 -5.18
CA LEU A 99 12.47 -1.16 -3.94
C LEU A 99 12.33 -2.66 -3.64
N LEU A 100 11.16 -3.25 -3.93
CA LEU A 100 10.97 -4.71 -3.85
C LEU A 100 11.87 -5.47 -4.83
N GLY A 101 12.11 -4.94 -6.02
CA GLY A 101 13.07 -5.51 -6.96
C GLY A 101 14.50 -5.51 -6.40
N CYS A 102 14.92 -4.40 -5.77
CA CYS A 102 16.21 -4.34 -5.07
C CYS A 102 16.29 -5.35 -3.91
N LEU A 103 15.22 -5.47 -3.12
CA LEU A 103 15.15 -6.44 -2.02
C LEU A 103 15.17 -7.88 -2.54
N ALA A 104 14.50 -8.18 -3.66
CA ALA A 104 14.54 -9.49 -4.26
C ALA A 104 15.97 -9.88 -4.68
N HIS A 105 16.77 -8.92 -5.18
CA HIS A 105 18.19 -9.14 -5.43
C HIS A 105 18.97 -9.46 -4.14
N LEU A 106 18.79 -8.64 -3.09
CA LEU A 106 19.45 -8.84 -1.80
C LEU A 106 19.06 -10.16 -1.13
N PHE A 107 17.86 -10.64 -1.35
CA PHE A 107 17.34 -11.88 -0.80
C PHE A 107 17.29 -13.04 -1.81
N ALA A 108 18.14 -13.00 -2.84
CA ALA A 108 18.20 -14.06 -3.84
C ALA A 108 18.35 -15.46 -3.19
N GLY A 109 17.53 -16.42 -3.64
CA GLY A 109 17.46 -17.76 -3.08
C GLY A 109 16.54 -17.91 -1.84
N SER A 110 15.88 -16.84 -1.42
CA SER A 110 14.88 -16.89 -0.35
C SER A 110 13.51 -17.29 -0.85
N THR A 111 12.61 -17.62 0.08
CA THR A 111 11.17 -17.80 -0.14
C THR A 111 10.41 -16.83 0.76
N ALA A 112 9.43 -16.12 0.23
CA ALA A 112 8.64 -15.14 0.96
C ALA A 112 7.26 -15.69 1.34
N ALA A 113 6.90 -15.65 2.61
CA ALA A 113 5.51 -15.75 3.04
C ALA A 113 4.83 -14.39 2.78
N VAL A 114 3.65 -14.42 2.17
CA VAL A 114 2.84 -13.23 1.89
C VAL A 114 1.43 -13.41 2.44
N GLU A 115 0.85 -12.34 2.95
CA GLU A 115 -0.51 -12.35 3.50
C GLU A 115 -1.54 -12.72 2.43
N ASN A 116 -2.53 -13.57 2.80
CA ASN A 116 -3.63 -13.99 1.93
C ASN A 116 -4.97 -13.81 2.67
N PRO A 117 -5.90 -12.95 2.19
CA PRO A 117 -5.76 -12.09 1.00
C PRO A 117 -4.64 -11.05 1.19
N GLY A 118 -4.15 -10.48 0.10
CA GLY A 118 -3.05 -9.53 0.15
C GLY A 118 -2.85 -8.75 -1.15
N TYR A 119 -1.82 -7.92 -1.19
CA TYR A 119 -1.54 -7.08 -2.33
C TYR A 119 -0.85 -7.88 -3.46
N SER A 120 -1.61 -8.25 -4.46
CA SER A 120 -1.17 -9.13 -5.56
C SER A 120 0.07 -8.61 -6.32
N ARG A 121 0.27 -7.29 -6.39
CA ARG A 121 1.46 -6.72 -7.05
C ARG A 121 2.75 -7.05 -6.32
N THR A 122 2.76 -7.05 -4.99
CA THR A 122 3.95 -7.44 -4.21
C THR A 122 4.39 -8.84 -4.58
N ARG A 123 3.45 -9.79 -4.59
CA ARG A 123 3.71 -11.16 -5.02
C ARG A 123 4.29 -11.19 -6.44
N ALA A 124 3.62 -10.53 -7.39
CA ALA A 124 4.05 -10.50 -8.77
C ALA A 124 5.47 -9.92 -8.93
N VAL A 125 5.81 -8.85 -8.21
CA VAL A 125 7.16 -8.27 -8.24
C VAL A 125 8.20 -9.22 -7.66
N LEU A 126 7.92 -9.85 -6.51
CA LEU A 126 8.83 -10.80 -5.89
C LEU A 126 9.05 -12.03 -6.77
N GLU A 127 7.98 -12.66 -7.29
CA GLU A 127 8.05 -13.83 -8.18
C GLU A 127 8.77 -13.51 -9.50
N ASN A 128 8.48 -12.36 -10.12
CA ASN A 128 9.16 -11.91 -11.35
C ASN A 128 10.66 -11.65 -11.15
N ASN A 129 11.08 -11.39 -9.92
CA ASN A 129 12.49 -11.22 -9.54
C ASN A 129 13.09 -12.47 -8.87
N GLY A 130 12.45 -13.62 -9.00
CA GLY A 130 13.00 -14.92 -8.59
C GLY A 130 12.83 -15.28 -7.12
N ILE A 131 11.96 -14.60 -6.38
CA ILE A 131 11.58 -14.95 -5.00
C ILE A 131 10.25 -15.70 -5.00
N PRO A 132 10.22 -17.01 -4.78
CA PRO A 132 8.97 -17.76 -4.64
C PRO A 132 8.13 -17.22 -3.49
N CYS A 133 6.82 -17.10 -3.70
CA CYS A 133 5.90 -16.63 -2.70
C CYS A 133 4.96 -17.75 -2.22
N VAL A 134 4.84 -17.90 -0.90
CA VAL A 134 3.91 -18.81 -0.24
C VAL A 134 2.79 -17.97 0.40
N PRO A 135 1.55 -18.07 -0.06
CA PRO A 135 0.44 -17.38 0.56
C PRO A 135 0.13 -17.99 1.93
N VAL A 136 -0.04 -17.13 2.93
CA VAL A 136 -0.39 -17.50 4.31
C VAL A 136 -1.68 -16.80 4.68
N GLU A 137 -2.74 -17.57 4.94
CA GLU A 137 -4.02 -17.01 5.35
C GLU A 137 -3.92 -16.26 6.66
N ILE A 138 -4.44 -15.05 6.68
CA ILE A 138 -4.49 -14.23 7.89
C ILE A 138 -5.68 -14.62 8.77
N ASP A 139 -5.54 -14.37 10.06
CA ASP A 139 -6.64 -14.41 11.03
C ASP A 139 -7.05 -12.97 11.44
N GLU A 140 -7.89 -12.85 12.47
CA GLU A 140 -8.36 -11.58 13.02
C GLU A 140 -7.25 -10.68 13.59
N SER A 141 -6.06 -11.24 13.81
CA SER A 141 -4.86 -10.56 14.31
C SER A 141 -3.76 -10.38 13.24
N GLY A 142 -4.06 -10.67 11.98
CA GLY A 142 -3.09 -10.65 10.88
C GLY A 142 -2.44 -12.01 10.66
N LEU A 143 -1.18 -12.05 10.21
CA LEU A 143 -0.48 -13.27 9.80
C LEU A 143 -0.21 -14.21 10.99
N PRO A 144 -0.74 -15.47 11.00
CA PRO A 144 -0.56 -16.43 12.10
C PRO A 144 0.85 -17.03 12.10
N ILE A 145 1.54 -16.99 13.24
CA ILE A 145 2.93 -17.45 13.35
C ILE A 145 3.08 -18.94 13.06
N ARG A 146 2.11 -19.77 13.49
CA ARG A 146 2.14 -21.21 13.20
C ARG A 146 2.11 -21.49 11.69
N ALA A 147 1.25 -20.80 10.97
CA ALA A 147 1.15 -20.94 9.51
C ALA A 147 2.41 -20.41 8.81
N LEU A 148 2.98 -19.30 9.31
CA LEU A 148 4.27 -18.79 8.85
C LEU A 148 5.41 -19.79 9.04
N GLU A 149 5.50 -20.44 10.21
CA GLU A 149 6.48 -21.50 10.46
C GLU A 149 6.31 -22.69 9.48
N GLN A 150 5.06 -23.10 9.26
CA GLN A 150 4.73 -24.21 8.35
C GLN A 150 5.02 -23.90 6.89
N SER A 151 5.01 -22.63 6.48
CA SER A 151 5.32 -22.20 5.11
C SER A 151 6.76 -22.51 4.70
N GLY A 152 7.67 -22.70 5.66
CA GLY A 152 9.09 -22.85 5.40
C GLY A 152 9.79 -21.58 4.90
N ALA A 153 9.10 -20.46 4.79
CA ALA A 153 9.64 -19.19 4.30
C ALA A 153 10.68 -18.61 5.29
N ASN A 154 11.65 -17.90 4.75
CA ASN A 154 12.62 -17.12 5.51
C ASN A 154 12.42 -15.60 5.37
N LEU A 155 11.57 -15.18 4.44
CA LEU A 155 11.05 -13.82 4.36
C LEU A 155 9.57 -13.80 4.71
N CYS A 156 9.11 -12.69 5.29
CA CYS A 156 7.70 -12.46 5.58
C CYS A 156 7.33 -11.03 5.18
N TYR A 157 6.43 -10.86 4.19
CA TYR A 157 5.90 -9.57 3.80
C TYR A 157 4.56 -9.33 4.49
N VAL A 158 4.45 -8.23 5.22
CA VAL A 158 3.27 -7.89 6.03
C VAL A 158 2.92 -6.40 5.97
N THR A 159 1.63 -6.09 6.14
CA THR A 159 1.07 -4.74 6.25
C THR A 159 0.45 -4.52 7.65
N PRO A 160 1.26 -4.48 8.73
CA PRO A 160 0.78 -4.67 10.10
C PRO A 160 0.00 -3.47 10.66
N SER A 161 0.16 -2.31 10.06
CA SER A 161 -0.50 -1.07 10.48
C SER A 161 -1.94 -0.98 10.02
N HIS A 162 -2.20 -1.48 8.82
CA HIS A 162 -3.49 -1.53 8.16
C HIS A 162 -3.43 -2.59 7.07
N HIS A 163 -3.86 -3.81 7.43
CA HIS A 163 -3.76 -4.94 6.51
C HIS A 163 -4.55 -4.70 5.23
N PHE A 164 -3.89 -4.87 4.10
CA PHE A 164 -4.55 -4.77 2.80
C PHE A 164 -5.03 -6.16 2.32
N PRO A 165 -6.32 -6.33 1.96
CA PRO A 165 -7.37 -5.32 1.89
C PRO A 165 -8.33 -5.32 3.10
N THR A 166 -8.11 -6.10 4.16
CA THR A 166 -9.11 -6.35 5.21
C THR A 166 -9.24 -5.24 6.26
N GLY A 167 -8.27 -4.33 6.32
CA GLY A 167 -8.25 -3.26 7.33
C GLY A 167 -7.87 -3.71 8.74
N VAL A 168 -7.47 -4.97 8.92
CA VAL A 168 -7.00 -5.49 10.22
C VAL A 168 -5.73 -4.76 10.66
N THR A 169 -5.67 -4.33 11.91
CA THR A 169 -4.43 -3.83 12.52
C THR A 169 -3.82 -4.93 13.36
N MET A 170 -2.58 -5.33 13.05
CA MET A 170 -1.86 -6.35 13.80
C MET A 170 -1.59 -5.87 15.23
N PRO A 171 -2.12 -6.57 16.27
CA PRO A 171 -1.97 -6.15 17.66
C PRO A 171 -0.55 -6.39 18.18
N ALA A 172 -0.16 -5.68 19.24
CA ALA A 172 1.18 -5.74 19.80
C ALA A 172 1.67 -7.17 20.16
N PRO A 173 0.85 -8.07 20.70
CA PRO A 173 1.29 -9.44 20.95
C PRO A 173 1.67 -10.20 19.67
N ARG A 174 0.92 -10.03 18.57
CA ARG A 174 1.24 -10.67 17.30
C ARG A 174 2.51 -10.08 16.69
N ARG A 175 2.72 -8.75 16.81
CA ARG A 175 3.97 -8.09 16.40
C ARG A 175 5.17 -8.66 17.14
N ALA A 176 5.08 -8.83 18.47
CA ALA A 176 6.14 -9.44 19.29
C ALA A 176 6.43 -10.89 18.87
N GLN A 177 5.39 -11.68 18.59
CA GLN A 177 5.54 -13.05 18.11
C GLN A 177 6.23 -13.11 16.74
N LEU A 178 5.89 -12.19 15.83
CA LEU A 178 6.50 -12.11 14.50
C LEU A 178 7.98 -11.72 14.58
N LEU A 179 8.33 -10.76 15.45
CA LEU A 179 9.71 -10.40 15.72
C LEU A 179 10.50 -11.56 16.33
N ALA A 180 9.90 -12.30 17.27
CA ALA A 180 10.50 -13.50 17.84
C ALA A 180 10.75 -14.58 16.78
N TRP A 181 9.81 -14.77 15.84
CA TRP A 181 9.99 -15.68 14.70
C TRP A 181 11.21 -15.29 13.85
N ALA A 182 11.36 -14.01 13.54
CA ALA A 182 12.49 -13.55 12.73
C ALA A 182 13.81 -13.68 13.48
N ALA A 183 13.85 -13.36 14.78
CA ALA A 183 15.05 -13.47 15.62
C ALA A 183 15.46 -14.93 15.90
N ALA A 184 14.54 -15.90 15.79
CA ALA A 184 14.79 -17.32 16.12
C ALA A 184 15.78 -18.00 15.17
N LYS A 185 15.94 -17.52 13.94
CA LYS A 185 16.86 -18.13 12.96
C LYS A 185 17.57 -17.04 12.15
N PRO A 186 18.90 -17.11 12.00
CA PRO A 186 19.64 -16.26 11.08
C PRO A 186 19.09 -16.34 9.66
N GLY A 187 19.07 -15.22 8.93
CA GLY A 187 18.57 -15.16 7.56
C GLY A 187 17.04 -15.02 7.43
N ARG A 188 16.31 -15.00 8.53
CA ARG A 188 14.89 -14.58 8.53
C ARG A 188 14.76 -13.08 8.59
N PHE A 189 13.89 -12.52 7.73
CA PHE A 189 13.58 -11.09 7.71
C PHE A 189 12.09 -10.84 7.54
N ILE A 190 11.66 -9.70 8.07
CA ILE A 190 10.31 -9.16 7.87
C ILE A 190 10.41 -7.96 6.94
N LEU A 191 9.61 -7.95 5.88
CA LEU A 191 9.39 -6.81 5.02
C LEU A 191 8.08 -6.14 5.48
N GLU A 192 8.21 -5.05 6.24
CA GLU A 192 7.07 -4.29 6.77
C GLU A 192 6.69 -3.20 5.78
N ASP A 193 5.54 -3.32 5.13
CA ASP A 193 4.99 -2.28 4.25
C ASP A 193 3.97 -1.42 4.99
N ASP A 194 4.30 -0.16 5.15
CA ASP A 194 3.53 0.83 5.89
C ASP A 194 3.04 1.94 4.94
N TYR A 195 2.06 1.59 4.09
CA TYR A 195 1.66 2.35 2.92
C TYR A 195 0.66 3.50 3.18
N ASP A 196 -0.09 3.47 4.29
CA ASP A 196 -1.15 4.47 4.60
C ASP A 196 -1.32 4.79 6.09
N SER A 197 -0.33 4.49 6.91
CA SER A 197 -0.38 4.65 8.36
C SER A 197 -0.56 6.08 8.86
N GLU A 198 -0.36 7.08 8.01
CA GLU A 198 -0.70 8.48 8.30
C GLU A 198 -2.21 8.68 8.52
N PHE A 199 -3.06 7.82 7.93
CA PHE A 199 -4.53 7.95 7.93
C PHE A 199 -5.19 7.08 8.98
N ARG A 200 -4.86 7.33 10.27
CA ARG A 200 -5.53 6.71 11.42
C ARG A 200 -6.48 7.69 12.06
N PHE A 201 -7.70 7.22 12.38
CA PHE A 201 -8.78 8.08 12.83
C PHE A 201 -9.21 7.83 14.27
N ALA A 202 -9.08 6.61 14.78
CA ALA A 202 -9.70 6.21 16.05
C ALA A 202 -8.75 5.60 17.09
N THR A 203 -7.52 5.19 16.73
CA THR A 203 -6.64 4.45 17.64
C THR A 203 -5.30 5.17 17.87
N ARG A 204 -4.69 4.95 19.05
CA ARG A 204 -3.29 5.34 19.27
C ARG A 204 -2.39 4.57 18.30
N PRO A 205 -1.40 5.23 17.66
CA PRO A 205 -0.47 4.54 16.80
C PRO A 205 0.32 3.50 17.60
N LEU A 206 0.35 2.25 17.08
CA LEU A 206 1.33 1.28 17.53
C LEU A 206 2.66 1.59 16.83
N PRO A 207 3.82 1.43 17.52
CA PRO A 207 5.11 1.53 16.86
C PRO A 207 5.21 0.54 15.69
N SER A 208 6.00 0.87 14.67
CA SER A 208 6.31 -0.06 13.59
C SER A 208 7.02 -1.32 14.13
N LEU A 209 6.98 -2.43 13.38
CA LEU A 209 7.81 -3.60 13.70
C LEU A 209 9.29 -3.24 13.72
N GLN A 210 9.71 -2.39 12.79
CA GLN A 210 11.08 -1.89 12.73
C GLN A 210 11.45 -1.13 14.01
N GLY A 211 10.61 -0.19 14.47
CA GLY A 211 10.86 0.55 15.71
C GLY A 211 10.85 -0.34 16.96
N MET A 212 10.04 -1.42 16.96
CA MET A 212 10.04 -2.40 18.04
C MET A 212 11.30 -3.28 18.04
N SER A 213 11.91 -3.52 16.88
CA SER A 213 13.11 -4.36 16.74
C SER A 213 14.43 -3.58 16.80
N GLY A 214 14.37 -2.27 16.66
CA GLY A 214 15.54 -1.38 16.63
C GLY A 214 16.27 -1.35 15.27
N ALA A 215 17.21 -0.43 15.13
CA ALA A 215 17.91 -0.08 13.88
C ALA A 215 18.60 -1.26 13.17
N ASN A 216 19.01 -2.28 13.92
CA ASN A 216 19.73 -3.46 13.41
C ASN A 216 18.92 -4.75 13.54
N GLY A 217 17.63 -4.65 13.84
CA GLY A 217 16.73 -5.82 13.91
C GLY A 217 16.43 -6.39 12.51
N PRO A 218 15.81 -7.58 12.46
CA PRO A 218 15.54 -8.28 11.20
C PRO A 218 14.32 -7.73 10.45
N VAL A 219 14.15 -6.42 10.40
CA VAL A 219 13.02 -5.76 9.75
C VAL A 219 13.51 -4.76 8.71
N VAL A 220 13.07 -4.94 7.47
CA VAL A 220 13.14 -3.92 6.43
C VAL A 220 11.82 -3.17 6.44
N TYR A 221 11.86 -1.86 6.67
CA TYR A 221 10.68 -1.02 6.64
C TYR A 221 10.52 -0.38 5.26
N LEU A 222 9.32 -0.43 4.72
CA LEU A 222 8.94 0.13 3.42
C LEU A 222 7.82 1.15 3.62
N THR A 223 7.90 2.28 2.94
CA THR A 223 6.80 3.24 2.86
C THR A 223 6.79 4.02 1.55
N THR A 224 5.66 4.66 1.24
CA THR A 224 5.46 5.37 -0.01
C THR A 224 4.77 6.71 0.19
N PHE A 225 5.14 7.71 -0.59
CA PHE A 225 4.46 9.00 -0.64
C PHE A 225 3.25 9.01 -1.60
N SER A 226 2.92 7.85 -2.20
CA SER A 226 1.82 7.75 -3.18
C SER A 226 0.44 8.04 -2.58
N LYS A 227 0.23 7.74 -1.28
CA LYS A 227 -1.04 8.01 -0.59
C LYS A 227 -1.06 9.36 0.11
N SER A 228 0.10 9.79 0.60
CA SER A 228 0.26 11.05 1.30
C SER A 228 0.42 12.26 0.37
N LEU A 229 0.90 12.07 -0.86
CA LEU A 229 1.01 13.11 -1.90
C LEU A 229 0.19 12.75 -3.14
N ALA A 230 0.78 11.98 -4.05
CA ALA A 230 0.09 11.50 -5.25
C ALA A 230 0.79 10.25 -5.83
N PRO A 231 0.05 9.27 -6.39
CA PRO A 231 0.64 8.08 -6.99
C PRO A 231 1.61 8.37 -8.13
N GLY A 232 1.36 9.45 -8.89
CA GLY A 232 2.20 9.88 -10.01
C GLY A 232 3.58 10.42 -9.62
N MET A 233 3.79 10.79 -8.35
CA MET A 233 5.09 11.28 -7.85
C MET A 233 6.15 10.18 -7.80
N ARG A 234 5.73 8.93 -7.69
CA ARG A 234 6.62 7.76 -7.69
C ARG A 234 7.79 7.86 -6.71
N ILE A 235 7.57 8.39 -5.51
CA ILE A 235 8.57 8.43 -4.45
C ILE A 235 8.18 7.43 -3.36
N ALA A 236 9.12 6.55 -3.02
CA ALA A 236 9.04 5.62 -1.91
C ALA A 236 10.40 5.52 -1.21
N CYS A 237 10.43 4.98 -0.02
CA CYS A 237 11.70 4.68 0.65
C CYS A 237 11.63 3.35 1.38
N MET A 238 12.82 2.77 1.61
CA MET A 238 13.01 1.67 2.53
C MET A 238 14.08 2.02 3.55
N VAL A 239 13.96 1.43 4.74
CA VAL A 239 14.99 1.49 5.79
C VAL A 239 15.60 0.11 5.91
N LEU A 240 16.91 0.03 5.71
CA LEU A 240 17.67 -1.21 5.75
C LEU A 240 18.42 -1.37 7.08
N PRO A 241 18.38 -2.56 7.70
CA PRO A 241 19.35 -2.91 8.74
C PRO A 241 20.79 -2.82 8.22
N GLN A 242 21.75 -2.51 9.09
CA GLN A 242 23.14 -2.20 8.71
C GLN A 242 23.77 -3.28 7.80
N GLY A 243 23.62 -4.54 8.12
CA GLY A 243 24.21 -5.62 7.30
C GLY A 243 23.61 -5.74 5.90
N LEU A 244 22.32 -5.39 5.71
CA LEU A 244 21.71 -5.31 4.41
C LEU A 244 22.09 -4.04 3.66
N LEU A 245 22.28 -2.93 4.39
CA LEU A 245 22.72 -1.66 3.82
C LEU A 245 24.11 -1.80 3.18
N GLU A 246 25.07 -2.40 3.88
CA GLU A 246 26.43 -2.63 3.36
C GLU A 246 26.38 -3.46 2.07
N ARG A 247 25.55 -4.49 2.05
CA ARG A 247 25.34 -5.30 0.85
C ARG A 247 24.67 -4.50 -0.27
N TYR A 248 23.65 -3.72 0.04
CA TYR A 248 23.00 -2.83 -0.93
C TYR A 248 24.01 -1.86 -1.54
N GLN A 249 24.83 -1.21 -0.72
CA GLN A 249 25.86 -0.27 -1.18
C GLN A 249 26.88 -0.94 -2.08
N SER A 250 27.30 -2.18 -1.78
CA SER A 250 28.18 -2.96 -2.63
C SER A 250 27.54 -3.33 -3.97
N ASP A 251 26.36 -3.95 -3.91
CA ASP A 251 25.73 -4.56 -5.09
C ASP A 251 25.17 -3.49 -6.06
N PHE A 252 24.72 -2.36 -5.56
CA PHE A 252 24.12 -1.27 -6.33
C PHE A 252 25.03 -0.05 -6.53
N SER A 253 26.33 -0.15 -6.19
CA SER A 253 27.31 0.97 -6.27
C SER A 253 27.38 1.68 -7.62
N MET A 254 27.13 0.95 -8.72
CA MET A 254 27.15 1.48 -10.09
C MET A 254 25.77 2.03 -10.57
N TYR A 255 24.73 1.87 -9.77
CA TYR A 255 23.39 2.32 -10.15
C TYR A 255 23.20 3.82 -9.91
N ALA A 256 22.34 4.45 -10.71
CA ALA A 256 21.84 5.78 -10.41
C ALA A 256 20.54 5.67 -9.63
N ASN A 257 20.25 6.65 -8.77
CA ASN A 257 18.94 6.73 -8.13
C ASN A 257 17.84 6.92 -9.19
N THR A 258 16.71 6.27 -8.97
CA THR A 258 15.59 6.25 -9.92
C THR A 258 14.62 7.41 -9.75
N VAL A 259 14.74 8.19 -8.68
CA VAL A 259 13.96 9.41 -8.45
C VAL A 259 14.79 10.62 -8.88
N SER A 260 14.20 11.50 -9.68
CA SER A 260 14.85 12.75 -10.10
C SER A 260 15.31 13.57 -8.88
N ARG A 261 16.52 14.13 -8.93
CA ARG A 261 17.03 14.98 -7.84
C ARG A 261 16.17 16.21 -7.60
N TYR A 262 15.53 16.75 -8.64
CA TYR A 262 14.56 17.84 -8.48
C TYR A 262 13.36 17.42 -7.63
N GLU A 263 12.81 16.22 -7.88
CA GLU A 263 11.71 15.69 -7.06
C GLU A 263 12.18 15.39 -5.63
N GLN A 264 13.36 14.82 -5.49
CA GLN A 264 13.93 14.54 -4.17
C GLN A 264 14.13 15.84 -3.38
N GLN A 265 14.76 16.85 -3.98
CA GLN A 265 15.01 18.12 -3.28
C GLN A 265 13.72 18.90 -3.05
N THR A 266 12.73 18.82 -3.97
CA THR A 266 11.41 19.42 -3.75
C THR A 266 10.73 18.82 -2.53
N LEU A 267 10.74 17.48 -2.39
CA LEU A 267 10.19 16.81 -1.21
C LEU A 267 10.97 17.18 0.05
N CYS A 268 12.30 17.22 -0.02
CA CYS A 268 13.17 17.64 1.08
C CYS A 268 12.77 19.02 1.61
N GLU A 269 12.70 20.03 0.73
CA GLU A 269 12.30 21.40 1.10
C GLU A 269 10.83 21.44 1.59
N PHE A 270 9.96 20.65 0.99
CA PHE A 270 8.56 20.56 1.41
C PHE A 270 8.42 19.99 2.83
N MET A 271 9.25 19.03 3.21
CA MET A 271 9.34 18.48 4.58
C MET A 271 10.01 19.48 5.54
N ALA A 272 11.18 19.97 5.21
CA ALA A 272 11.99 20.85 6.06
C ALA A 272 11.24 22.15 6.43
N ASN A 273 10.45 22.71 5.51
CA ASN A 273 9.63 23.89 5.76
C ASN A 273 8.29 23.58 6.47
N GLY A 274 8.07 22.33 6.91
CA GLY A 274 6.87 21.89 7.61
C GLY A 274 5.61 21.86 6.75
N TYR A 275 5.71 21.98 5.42
CA TYR A 275 4.55 21.89 4.53
C TYR A 275 3.98 20.48 4.50
N PHE A 276 4.87 19.47 4.56
CA PHE A 276 4.44 18.07 4.57
C PHE A 276 3.62 17.75 5.83
N ALA A 277 4.11 18.10 7.00
CA ALA A 277 3.38 17.85 8.27
C ALA A 277 1.99 18.51 8.27
N ARG A 278 1.91 19.80 7.81
CA ARG A 278 0.63 20.50 7.69
C ARG A 278 -0.29 19.85 6.65
N HIS A 279 0.26 19.38 5.55
CA HIS A 279 -0.48 18.67 4.52
C HIS A 279 -1.09 17.37 5.06
N ILE A 280 -0.29 16.52 5.73
CA ILE A 280 -0.75 15.27 6.34
C ILE A 280 -1.84 15.53 7.40
N ALA A 281 -1.67 16.54 8.25
CA ALA A 281 -2.69 16.90 9.25
C ALA A 281 -4.03 17.27 8.59
N ARG A 282 -3.99 18.05 7.51
CA ARG A 282 -5.18 18.41 6.73
C ARG A 282 -5.81 17.20 6.04
N MET A 283 -4.98 16.36 5.39
CA MET A 283 -5.44 15.15 4.70
C MET A 283 -6.12 14.17 5.66
N ARG A 284 -5.52 13.95 6.84
CA ARG A 284 -6.11 13.09 7.89
C ARG A 284 -7.51 13.57 8.29
N LEU A 285 -7.69 14.86 8.53
CA LEU A 285 -9.00 15.41 8.86
C LEU A 285 -10.00 15.27 7.70
N THR A 286 -9.56 15.55 6.48
CA THR A 286 -10.38 15.44 5.27
C THR A 286 -10.84 14.01 5.06
N TYR A 287 -9.94 13.04 5.11
CA TYR A 287 -10.29 11.62 4.90
C TYR A 287 -11.12 11.05 6.05
N LYS A 288 -10.87 11.47 7.28
CA LYS A 288 -11.76 11.12 8.41
C LYS A 288 -13.19 11.55 8.16
N ARG A 289 -13.41 12.83 7.78
CA ARG A 289 -14.74 13.36 7.47
C ARG A 289 -15.40 12.64 6.29
N ARG A 290 -14.63 12.32 5.24
CA ARG A 290 -15.14 11.58 4.09
C ARG A 290 -15.55 10.16 4.48
N MET A 291 -14.74 9.46 5.25
CA MET A 291 -15.05 8.13 5.77
C MET A 291 -16.34 8.16 6.59
N GLU A 292 -16.46 9.08 7.56
CA GLU A 292 -17.64 9.23 8.41
C GLU A 292 -18.90 9.56 7.59
N ALA A 293 -18.79 10.49 6.64
CA ALA A 293 -19.90 10.86 5.75
C ALA A 293 -20.32 9.69 4.83
N PHE A 294 -19.36 8.96 4.28
CA PHE A 294 -19.65 7.84 3.40
C PHE A 294 -20.28 6.67 4.18
N ALA A 295 -19.73 6.32 5.34
CA ALA A 295 -20.32 5.30 6.21
C ALA A 295 -21.77 5.67 6.62
N ALA A 296 -22.00 6.92 7.03
CA ALA A 296 -23.34 7.40 7.39
C ALA A 296 -24.31 7.34 6.21
N ALA A 297 -23.88 7.75 5.01
CA ALA A 297 -24.71 7.72 3.80
C ALA A 297 -25.06 6.28 3.37
N LEU A 298 -24.10 5.34 3.50
CA LEU A 298 -24.33 3.92 3.23
C LEU A 298 -25.35 3.33 4.21
N HIS A 299 -25.21 3.58 5.51
CA HIS A 299 -26.16 3.10 6.52
C HIS A 299 -27.57 3.69 6.36
N ALA A 300 -27.69 4.95 5.93
CA ALA A 300 -28.98 5.58 5.68
C ALA A 300 -29.67 5.10 4.40
N GLY A 301 -28.91 4.67 3.40
CA GLY A 301 -29.39 4.38 2.05
C GLY A 301 -29.47 2.91 1.68
N LEU A 302 -28.90 2.01 2.47
CA LEU A 302 -28.75 0.58 2.17
C LEU A 302 -29.49 -0.29 3.20
N ASP A 303 -29.45 -1.59 2.95
CA ASP A 303 -30.02 -2.62 3.81
C ASP A 303 -29.41 -2.55 5.23
N PRO A 304 -30.22 -2.69 6.31
CA PRO A 304 -29.72 -2.72 7.68
C PRO A 304 -28.70 -3.85 7.94
N ASP A 305 -28.70 -4.90 7.11
CA ASP A 305 -27.73 -6.00 7.22
C ASP A 305 -26.37 -5.70 6.59
N LEU A 306 -26.19 -4.54 5.94
CA LEU A 306 -24.90 -4.11 5.42
C LEU A 306 -23.93 -3.86 6.58
N THR A 307 -22.80 -4.54 6.55
CA THR A 307 -21.73 -4.33 7.53
C THR A 307 -20.50 -3.66 6.90
N LEU A 308 -19.87 -2.76 7.67
CA LEU A 308 -18.61 -2.12 7.32
C LEU A 308 -17.50 -2.64 8.25
N ALA A 309 -16.40 -3.08 7.68
CA ALA A 309 -15.22 -3.52 8.43
C ALA A 309 -13.97 -2.76 7.97
N GLY A 310 -13.04 -2.45 8.90
CA GLY A 310 -11.78 -1.77 8.58
C GLY A 310 -11.85 -0.22 8.53
N ALA A 311 -12.99 0.39 8.88
CA ALA A 311 -13.17 1.85 8.79
C ALA A 311 -12.41 2.68 9.85
N HIS A 312 -11.62 2.05 10.75
CA HIS A 312 -10.90 2.76 11.83
C HIS A 312 -9.60 3.40 11.38
N SER A 313 -9.09 2.99 10.24
CA SER A 313 -7.82 3.46 9.67
C SER A 313 -7.78 3.25 8.15
N GLY A 314 -6.80 3.89 7.51
CA GLY A 314 -6.55 3.73 6.08
C GLY A 314 -7.56 4.44 5.19
N LEU A 315 -7.57 4.06 3.92
CA LEU A 315 -8.30 4.76 2.86
C LEU A 315 -9.35 3.89 2.16
N HIS A 316 -9.66 2.74 2.73
CA HIS A 316 -10.68 1.81 2.25
C HIS A 316 -11.29 1.03 3.42
N PHE A 317 -12.41 0.37 3.16
CA PHE A 317 -13.06 -0.56 4.08
C PHE A 317 -13.75 -1.70 3.29
N LEU A 318 -14.11 -2.75 3.98
CA LEU A 318 -14.92 -3.82 3.44
C LEU A 318 -16.41 -3.52 3.62
N LEU A 319 -17.19 -3.80 2.57
CA LEU A 319 -18.65 -3.81 2.60
C LEU A 319 -19.12 -5.24 2.40
N THR A 320 -19.84 -5.79 3.39
CA THR A 320 -20.45 -7.11 3.31
C THR A 320 -21.95 -6.98 3.37
N LEU A 321 -22.66 -7.54 2.37
CA LEU A 321 -24.10 -7.57 2.29
C LEU A 321 -24.56 -9.03 2.21
N PRO A 322 -24.91 -9.67 3.33
CA PRO A 322 -25.32 -11.09 3.33
C PRO A 322 -26.51 -11.35 2.40
N GLY A 323 -26.42 -12.42 1.62
CA GLY A 323 -27.48 -12.80 0.69
C GLY A 323 -27.54 -12.00 -0.60
N ALA A 324 -26.50 -11.23 -0.93
CA ALA A 324 -26.43 -10.46 -2.18
C ALA A 324 -26.19 -11.32 -3.45
N GLY A 325 -26.05 -12.65 -3.30
CA GLY A 325 -25.83 -13.54 -4.45
C GLY A 325 -24.40 -13.56 -4.96
N GLY A 326 -23.44 -13.16 -4.12
CA GLY A 326 -22.01 -13.19 -4.37
C GLY A 326 -21.41 -11.81 -4.72
N GLU A 327 -20.14 -11.65 -4.44
CA GLU A 327 -19.41 -10.40 -4.68
C GLU A 327 -19.41 -9.98 -6.16
N GLN A 328 -19.38 -10.93 -7.10
CA GLN A 328 -19.41 -10.61 -8.53
C GLN A 328 -20.74 -9.97 -8.94
N ALA A 329 -21.86 -10.46 -8.37
CA ALA A 329 -23.16 -9.85 -8.60
C ALA A 329 -23.19 -8.42 -8.04
N MET A 330 -22.64 -8.20 -6.84
CA MET A 330 -22.52 -6.87 -6.23
C MET A 330 -21.68 -5.90 -7.10
N VAL A 331 -20.52 -6.36 -7.60
CA VAL A 331 -19.63 -5.57 -8.46
C VAL A 331 -20.33 -5.21 -9.78
N GLN A 332 -21.00 -6.18 -10.43
CA GLN A 332 -21.70 -5.94 -11.69
C GLN A 332 -22.89 -4.98 -11.52
N ALA A 333 -23.66 -5.14 -10.43
CA ALA A 333 -24.77 -4.24 -10.12
C ALA A 333 -24.28 -2.81 -9.86
N ALA A 334 -23.18 -2.63 -9.12
CA ALA A 334 -22.55 -1.35 -8.88
C ALA A 334 -22.04 -0.71 -10.19
N ALA A 335 -21.40 -1.49 -11.05
CA ALA A 335 -20.90 -1.01 -12.35
C ALA A 335 -22.03 -0.46 -13.24
N LYS A 336 -23.22 -1.10 -13.25
CA LYS A 336 -24.41 -0.61 -13.96
C LYS A 336 -24.93 0.74 -13.44
N GLN A 337 -24.53 1.13 -12.21
CA GLN A 337 -24.84 2.42 -11.62
C GLN A 337 -23.66 3.40 -11.70
N GLY A 338 -22.65 3.10 -12.51
CA GLY A 338 -21.47 3.94 -12.68
C GLY A 338 -20.47 3.88 -11.52
N VAL A 339 -20.54 2.87 -10.64
CA VAL A 339 -19.63 2.72 -9.50
C VAL A 339 -18.62 1.60 -9.78
N ARG A 340 -17.33 1.92 -9.70
CA ARG A 340 -16.23 0.96 -9.81
C ARG A 340 -15.77 0.54 -8.41
N LEU A 341 -15.78 -0.76 -8.14
CA LEU A 341 -15.19 -1.38 -6.96
C LEU A 341 -14.77 -2.83 -7.28
N LYS A 342 -14.17 -3.52 -6.31
CA LYS A 342 -13.65 -4.88 -6.51
C LYS A 342 -14.20 -5.83 -5.46
N GLY A 343 -14.38 -7.08 -5.85
CA GLY A 343 -14.67 -8.18 -4.94
C GLY A 343 -13.46 -8.50 -4.05
N LEU A 344 -13.71 -9.00 -2.86
CA LEU A 344 -12.65 -9.39 -1.93
C LEU A 344 -11.83 -10.57 -2.48
N SER A 345 -12.45 -11.48 -3.22
CA SER A 345 -11.75 -12.65 -3.80
C SER A 345 -10.66 -12.29 -4.80
N GLU A 346 -10.73 -11.10 -5.43
CA GLU A 346 -9.68 -10.63 -6.34
C GLU A 346 -8.31 -10.42 -5.66
N TYR A 347 -8.29 -10.36 -4.33
CA TYR A 347 -7.08 -10.20 -3.51
C TYR A 347 -6.55 -11.51 -2.94
N TYR A 348 -7.27 -12.63 -3.14
CA TYR A 348 -6.78 -13.96 -2.78
C TYR A 348 -5.83 -14.48 -3.87
N MET A 349 -4.75 -15.11 -3.43
CA MET A 349 -3.67 -15.58 -4.32
C MET A 349 -3.85 -17.03 -4.75
N GLN A 350 -4.66 -17.78 -4.02
CA GLN A 350 -5.05 -19.15 -4.30
C GLN A 350 -6.55 -19.28 -4.09
N ASP A 351 -7.06 -20.51 -4.06
CA ASP A 351 -8.47 -20.79 -3.88
C ASP A 351 -9.10 -19.91 -2.80
N ALA A 352 -10.09 -19.12 -3.20
CA ALA A 352 -10.81 -18.20 -2.33
C ALA A 352 -11.90 -18.92 -1.48
N ALA A 353 -11.75 -20.22 -1.22
CA ALA A 353 -12.74 -21.03 -0.49
C ALA A 353 -13.06 -20.45 0.91
N HIS A 354 -12.10 -19.73 1.52
CA HIS A 354 -12.29 -19.05 2.80
C HIS A 354 -12.61 -17.54 2.66
N CYS A 355 -12.81 -17.07 1.43
CA CYS A 355 -13.24 -15.70 1.21
C CYS A 355 -14.62 -15.47 1.84
N ARG A 356 -14.79 -14.35 2.54
CA ARG A 356 -16.11 -13.94 3.02
C ARG A 356 -17.01 -13.71 1.80
N PRO A 357 -18.10 -14.48 1.66
CA PRO A 357 -19.02 -14.27 0.56
C PRO A 357 -19.64 -12.87 0.63
N ASP A 358 -20.18 -12.40 -0.46
CA ASP A 358 -20.92 -11.12 -0.55
C ASP A 358 -20.12 -9.92 0.00
N THR A 359 -18.79 -9.92 -0.20
CA THR A 359 -17.91 -8.87 0.34
C THR A 359 -17.13 -8.17 -0.78
N VAL A 360 -17.16 -6.86 -0.76
CA VAL A 360 -16.43 -6.00 -1.70
C VAL A 360 -15.51 -5.03 -0.97
N VAL A 361 -14.47 -4.57 -1.66
CA VAL A 361 -13.50 -3.59 -1.14
C VAL A 361 -13.81 -2.23 -1.73
N ALA A 362 -14.08 -1.24 -0.88
CA ALA A 362 -14.43 0.11 -1.26
C ALA A 362 -13.39 1.11 -0.76
N GLY A 363 -12.64 1.71 -1.67
CA GLY A 363 -11.78 2.86 -1.41
C GLY A 363 -12.58 4.16 -1.46
N TYR A 364 -12.32 5.09 -0.56
CA TYR A 364 -13.02 6.38 -0.55
C TYR A 364 -12.10 7.58 -0.74
N SER A 365 -10.80 7.34 -0.87
CA SER A 365 -9.81 8.41 -1.04
C SER A 365 -9.91 9.18 -2.36
N GLY A 366 -10.47 8.55 -3.40
CA GLY A 366 -10.72 9.18 -4.69
C GLY A 366 -12.01 10.01 -4.77
N LEU A 367 -12.97 9.78 -3.86
CA LEU A 367 -14.23 10.51 -3.86
C LEU A 367 -14.04 11.95 -3.37
N GLN A 368 -14.68 12.91 -4.06
CA GLN A 368 -14.86 14.26 -3.54
C GLN A 368 -16.00 14.29 -2.52
N ALA A 369 -15.96 15.25 -1.61
CA ALA A 369 -16.96 15.31 -0.51
C ALA A 369 -18.39 15.46 -1.02
N GLU A 370 -18.57 16.22 -2.11
CA GLU A 370 -19.85 16.46 -2.79
C GLU A 370 -20.40 15.20 -3.48
N ASP A 371 -19.56 14.27 -3.89
CA ASP A 371 -19.95 13.05 -4.59
C ASP A 371 -20.39 11.91 -3.64
N ILE A 372 -20.03 12.00 -2.37
CA ILE A 372 -20.29 10.95 -1.39
C ILE A 372 -21.78 10.55 -1.30
N PRO A 373 -22.74 11.50 -1.18
CA PRO A 373 -24.16 11.12 -1.11
C PRO A 373 -24.65 10.43 -2.38
N ALA A 374 -24.18 10.89 -3.54
CA ALA A 374 -24.59 10.35 -4.83
C ALA A 374 -23.98 8.95 -5.08
N ALA A 375 -22.72 8.73 -4.70
CA ALA A 375 -22.06 7.43 -4.77
C ALA A 375 -22.75 6.40 -3.84
N ALA A 376 -23.07 6.78 -2.60
CA ALA A 376 -23.81 5.94 -1.67
C ALA A 376 -25.22 5.61 -2.19
N ALA A 377 -25.94 6.60 -2.77
CA ALA A 377 -27.24 6.39 -3.37
C ALA A 377 -27.17 5.46 -4.60
N ALA A 378 -26.11 5.53 -5.41
CA ALA A 378 -25.87 4.63 -6.53
C ALA A 378 -25.69 3.18 -6.06
N LEU A 379 -24.88 2.94 -5.02
CA LEU A 379 -24.76 1.63 -4.39
C LEU A 379 -26.10 1.17 -3.79
N GLY A 380 -26.88 2.07 -3.19
CA GLY A 380 -28.21 1.78 -2.69
C GLY A 380 -29.16 1.29 -3.78
N ARG A 381 -29.17 1.92 -4.95
CA ARG A 381 -29.95 1.46 -6.11
C ARG A 381 -29.45 0.11 -6.64
N ALA A 382 -28.13 -0.10 -6.63
CA ALA A 382 -27.52 -1.33 -7.11
C ALA A 382 -27.90 -2.56 -6.27
N TRP A 383 -27.93 -2.41 -4.94
CA TRP A 383 -27.96 -3.54 -4.02
C TRP A 383 -29.31 -3.78 -3.32
N ARG A 384 -30.25 -2.78 -3.27
CA ARG A 384 -31.59 -2.97 -2.65
C ARG A 384 -32.40 -4.12 -3.21
N GLN A 385 -32.20 -4.49 -4.47
CA GLN A 385 -32.95 -5.58 -5.11
C GLN A 385 -32.31 -6.95 -4.86
N MET A 386 -31.09 -6.99 -4.31
CA MET A 386 -30.31 -8.23 -4.18
C MET A 386 -30.65 -8.97 -2.88
N SER A 387 -30.94 -8.24 -1.79
CA SER A 387 -31.30 -8.82 -0.48
C SER A 387 -32.70 -9.45 -0.43
N HIS A 388 -33.55 -9.25 -1.46
CA HIS A 388 -34.92 -9.75 -1.51
C HIS A 388 -35.12 -10.95 -2.44
N SER A 389 -34.07 -11.50 -3.04
CA SER A 389 -34.18 -12.60 -4.01
C SER A 389 -34.03 -14.00 -3.41
N ILE A 390 -34.10 -14.13 -2.08
CA ILE A 390 -34.04 -15.41 -1.37
C ILE A 390 -35.37 -15.56 -0.57
N ILE A 391 -36.48 -15.76 -1.27
CA ILE A 391 -37.68 -16.40 -0.73
C ILE A 391 -38.16 -17.43 -1.77
#